data_a5f640c42dcd4ee83a50db8d066601c1
#
_entry.id   a5f640c42dcd4ee83a50db8d066601c1
#
_cell.length_a   1.000
_cell.length_b   1.000
_cell.length_c   1.000
_cell.angle_alpha   90.00
_cell.angle_beta   90.00
_cell.angle_gamma   90.00
#
_symmetry.space_group_name_H-M   'P 1'
#
loop_
_entity.id
_entity.type
_entity.pdbx_description
1 polymer ?
#
loop_
_entity_poly.entity_id
_entity_poly.type
_entity_poly.pdbx_seq_one_letter_code
_entity_poly.pdbx_strand_id
1 'polypeptide(L)'
;RRMVLGLLGVMVLLPIVNILILMFTLWDVHGNGGPYSLAQETADALTKDGSGYHLRTDVQERLKEEGDWAVLVDPSGTVVWQTENLPAEVPKTYSLTAVVQLTRGYIADYPTFPAEDENGLLVLGCAKDSYWKHLYPAWDYQLISKAVPYAGIAILINVGVIILIYVITDMKILRSVGPIMDGIQNLSMGKEVCQQKKGLLADIAGSVNRTSEILREKECGLKK
;
A
#
# COMPACT_ATOMS: atom_id res chain seq x y z
N ARG A 1 -29.69 9.51 13.95
CA ARG A 1 -29.68 9.15 12.51
C ARG A 1 -28.49 9.74 11.75
N ARG A 2 -28.18 11.07 11.91
CA ARG A 2 -27.02 11.70 11.22
C ARG A 2 -25.65 11.19 11.73
N MET A 3 -25.54 10.88 13.01
CA MET A 3 -24.30 10.34 13.61
C MET A 3 -24.02 8.91 13.11
N VAL A 4 -25.05 8.07 12.99
CA VAL A 4 -24.95 6.71 12.43
C VAL A 4 -24.56 6.74 10.97
N LEU A 5 -25.13 7.67 10.18
CA LEU A 5 -24.74 7.88 8.77
C LEU A 5 -23.28 8.36 8.63
N GLY A 6 -22.80 9.21 9.56
CA GLY A 6 -21.39 9.62 9.58
C GLY A 6 -20.46 8.45 9.90
N LEU A 7 -20.80 7.62 10.86
CA LEU A 7 -20.02 6.43 11.24
C LEU A 7 -19.97 5.40 10.09
N LEU A 8 -21.10 5.16 9.44
CA LEU A 8 -21.19 4.32 8.24
C LEU A 8 -20.33 4.87 7.09
N GLY A 9 -20.35 6.20 6.89
CA GLY A 9 -19.48 6.83 5.88
C GLY A 9 -17.99 6.59 6.15
N VAL A 10 -17.57 6.66 7.42
CA VAL A 10 -16.18 6.36 7.81
C VAL A 10 -15.84 4.89 7.60
N MET A 11 -16.72 3.97 7.99
CA MET A 11 -16.51 2.53 7.79
C MET A 11 -16.35 2.16 6.31
N VAL A 12 -16.91 2.92 5.40
CA VAL A 12 -16.78 2.71 3.95
C VAL A 12 -15.54 3.44 3.40
N LEU A 13 -15.30 4.68 3.82
CA LEU A 13 -14.20 5.49 3.30
C LEU A 13 -12.82 4.93 3.68
N LEU A 14 -12.67 4.42 4.89
CA LEU A 14 -11.42 3.93 5.44
C LEU A 14 -10.84 2.74 4.64
N PRO A 15 -11.60 1.68 4.34
CA PRO A 15 -11.12 0.60 3.47
C PRO A 15 -10.86 1.06 2.03
N ILE A 16 -11.63 2.00 1.49
CA ILE A 16 -11.39 2.56 0.14
C ILE A 16 -10.01 3.25 0.10
N VAL A 17 -9.70 4.10 1.06
CA VAL A 17 -8.39 4.75 1.16
C VAL A 17 -7.27 3.73 1.28
N ASN A 18 -7.44 2.69 2.10
CA ASN A 18 -6.44 1.62 2.22
C ASN A 18 -6.24 0.83 0.92
N ILE A 19 -7.32 0.54 0.19
CA ILE A 19 -7.24 -0.13 -1.11
C ILE A 19 -6.50 0.75 -2.14
N LEU A 20 -6.78 2.06 -2.17
CA LEU A 20 -6.09 2.98 -3.06
C LEU A 20 -4.59 3.08 -2.74
N ILE A 21 -4.22 3.13 -1.46
CA ILE A 21 -2.81 3.11 -1.02
C ILE A 21 -2.15 1.81 -1.47
N LEU A 22 -2.81 0.67 -1.27
CA LEU A 22 -2.30 -0.64 -1.69
C LEU A 22 -2.14 -0.72 -3.21
N MET A 23 -3.12 -0.27 -3.98
CA MET A 23 -3.05 -0.21 -5.44
C MET A 23 -1.88 0.66 -5.93
N PHE A 24 -1.70 1.84 -5.33
CA PHE A 24 -0.59 2.73 -5.67
C PHE A 24 0.76 2.09 -5.36
N THR A 25 0.87 1.43 -4.21
CA THR A 25 2.09 0.70 -3.81
C THR A 25 2.41 -0.44 -4.76
N LEU A 26 1.39 -1.22 -5.16
CA LEU A 26 1.55 -2.32 -6.11
C LEU A 26 1.90 -1.81 -7.51
N TRP A 27 1.35 -0.67 -7.93
CA TRP A 27 1.66 -0.06 -9.22
C TRP A 27 3.13 0.36 -9.32
N ASP A 28 3.65 1.04 -8.30
CA ASP A 28 5.05 1.49 -8.25
C ASP A 28 6.04 0.33 -8.31
N VAL A 29 5.68 -0.81 -7.70
CA VAL A 29 6.53 -2.00 -7.64
C VAL A 29 6.48 -2.84 -8.94
N HIS A 30 5.34 -2.86 -9.65
CA HIS A 30 5.18 -3.70 -10.86
C HIS A 30 5.51 -2.95 -12.17
N GLY A 31 5.83 -1.67 -12.12
CA GLY A 31 6.03 -0.83 -13.30
C GLY A 31 7.21 -1.23 -14.19
N ASN A 32 8.16 -2.03 -13.71
CA ASN A 32 9.39 -2.37 -14.42
C ASN A 32 9.48 -3.82 -14.94
N GLY A 33 8.38 -4.56 -14.97
CA GLY A 33 8.42 -5.99 -15.29
C GLY A 33 9.13 -6.81 -14.20
N GLY A 34 8.74 -8.07 -14.00
CA GLY A 34 9.43 -8.93 -13.04
C GLY A 34 10.74 -9.53 -13.63
N PRO A 35 11.53 -10.23 -12.82
CA PRO A 35 12.78 -10.83 -13.24
C PRO A 35 12.64 -11.83 -14.40
N TYR A 36 11.49 -12.46 -14.55
CA TYR A 36 11.19 -13.31 -15.72
C TYR A 36 11.06 -12.47 -17.01
N SER A 37 10.51 -11.26 -16.94
CA SER A 37 10.44 -10.34 -18.08
C SER A 37 11.83 -9.85 -18.47
N LEU A 38 12.69 -9.55 -17.49
CA LEU A 38 14.07 -9.17 -17.72
C LEU A 38 14.90 -10.34 -18.31
N ALA A 39 14.66 -11.56 -17.84
CA ALA A 39 15.30 -12.75 -18.40
C ALA A 39 14.91 -12.94 -19.88
N GLN A 40 13.64 -12.79 -20.22
CA GLN A 40 13.17 -12.90 -21.60
C GLN A 40 13.70 -11.74 -22.46
N GLU A 41 13.67 -10.50 -21.97
CA GLU A 41 14.26 -9.34 -22.64
C GLU A 41 15.76 -9.55 -22.92
N THR A 42 16.48 -10.16 -21.97
CA THR A 42 17.90 -10.49 -22.13
C THR A 42 18.11 -11.57 -23.18
N ALA A 43 17.24 -12.60 -23.24
CA ALA A 43 17.31 -13.62 -24.28
C ALA A 43 17.03 -13.03 -25.67
N ASP A 44 15.98 -12.22 -25.80
CA ASP A 44 15.60 -11.57 -27.04
C ASP A 44 16.64 -10.53 -27.53
N ALA A 45 17.42 -9.98 -26.60
CA ALA A 45 18.49 -9.03 -26.88
C ALA A 45 19.85 -9.69 -27.18
N LEU A 46 19.98 -11.00 -26.94
CA LEU A 46 21.19 -11.76 -27.21
C LEU A 46 21.20 -12.23 -28.66
N THR A 47 22.18 -11.81 -29.43
CA THR A 47 22.32 -12.19 -30.83
C THR A 47 23.62 -12.95 -31.05
N LYS A 48 23.60 -13.90 -31.98
CA LYS A 48 24.78 -14.66 -32.39
C LYS A 48 25.17 -14.29 -33.81
N ASP A 49 26.42 -13.89 -33.99
CA ASP A 49 27.00 -13.65 -35.32
C ASP A 49 28.28 -14.47 -35.54
N GLY A 50 28.98 -14.22 -36.64
CA GLY A 50 30.23 -14.93 -36.97
C GLY A 50 31.40 -14.66 -35.99
N SER A 51 31.27 -13.68 -35.11
CA SER A 51 32.29 -13.31 -34.08
C SER A 51 31.91 -13.84 -32.68
N GLY A 52 30.67 -14.31 -32.47
CA GLY A 52 30.23 -14.86 -31.20
C GLY A 52 28.84 -14.37 -30.76
N TYR A 53 28.63 -14.37 -29.46
CA TYR A 53 27.39 -13.86 -28.86
C TYR A 53 27.54 -12.40 -28.44
N HIS A 54 26.58 -11.56 -28.76
CA HIS A 54 26.56 -10.14 -28.43
C HIS A 54 25.25 -9.77 -27.78
N LEU A 55 25.32 -9.20 -26.58
CA LEU A 55 24.17 -8.64 -25.88
C LEU A 55 24.03 -7.15 -26.23
N ARG A 56 22.82 -6.70 -26.47
CA ARG A 56 22.51 -5.30 -26.71
C ARG A 56 22.95 -4.43 -25.53
N THR A 57 23.61 -3.31 -25.83
CA THR A 57 24.33 -2.49 -24.85
C THR A 57 23.43 -1.96 -23.72
N ASP A 58 22.21 -1.55 -24.05
CA ASP A 58 21.24 -1.02 -23.06
C ASP A 58 20.87 -2.09 -22.01
N VAL A 59 20.66 -3.33 -22.44
CA VAL A 59 20.38 -4.46 -21.53
C VAL A 59 21.60 -4.81 -20.71
N GLN A 60 22.80 -4.78 -21.33
CA GLN A 60 24.05 -5.06 -20.62
C GLN A 60 24.35 -4.04 -19.52
N GLU A 61 24.14 -2.74 -19.78
CA GLU A 61 24.30 -1.67 -18.80
C GLU A 61 23.32 -1.84 -17.64
N ARG A 62 22.06 -2.13 -17.96
CA ARG A 62 21.03 -2.37 -16.95
C ARG A 62 21.37 -3.54 -16.02
N LEU A 63 21.76 -4.68 -16.58
CA LEU A 63 22.17 -5.84 -15.76
C LEU A 63 23.34 -5.48 -14.84
N LYS A 64 24.30 -4.70 -15.34
CA LYS A 64 25.45 -4.26 -14.55
C LYS A 64 25.07 -3.30 -13.42
N GLU A 65 24.16 -2.36 -13.68
CA GLU A 65 23.67 -1.41 -12.66
C GLU A 65 22.86 -2.10 -11.56
N GLU A 66 22.07 -3.10 -11.92
CA GLU A 66 21.27 -3.89 -10.97
C GLU A 66 22.11 -4.95 -10.22
N GLY A 67 23.34 -5.19 -10.65
CA GLY A 67 24.23 -6.23 -10.10
C GLY A 67 23.84 -7.64 -10.54
N ASP A 68 23.04 -7.74 -11.61
CA ASP A 68 22.54 -8.97 -12.19
C ASP A 68 23.52 -9.52 -13.22
N TRP A 69 23.51 -10.83 -13.44
CA TRP A 69 24.34 -11.53 -14.40
C TRP A 69 23.53 -12.51 -15.24
N ALA A 70 24.00 -12.86 -16.41
CA ALA A 70 23.36 -13.83 -17.27
C ALA A 70 24.35 -14.81 -17.88
N VAL A 71 23.88 -16.04 -18.11
CA VAL A 71 24.61 -17.09 -18.84
C VAL A 71 23.69 -17.75 -19.86
N LEU A 72 24.27 -18.17 -20.99
CA LEU A 72 23.59 -19.02 -21.95
C LEU A 72 24.17 -20.43 -21.84
N VAL A 73 23.29 -21.39 -21.53
CA VAL A 73 23.63 -22.80 -21.40
C VAL A 73 23.12 -23.54 -22.62
N ASP A 74 24.02 -24.18 -23.35
CA ASP A 74 23.69 -24.95 -24.54
C ASP A 74 22.97 -26.27 -24.20
N PRO A 75 22.43 -27.01 -25.19
CA PRO A 75 21.79 -28.30 -24.96
C PRO A 75 22.69 -29.38 -24.36
N SER A 76 24.02 -29.19 -24.39
CA SER A 76 24.98 -30.11 -23.74
C SER A 76 25.14 -29.81 -22.25
N GLY A 77 24.57 -28.69 -21.75
CA GLY A 77 24.73 -28.21 -20.39
C GLY A 77 25.97 -27.37 -20.17
N THR A 78 26.62 -26.90 -21.24
CA THR A 78 27.84 -26.08 -21.17
C THR A 78 27.48 -24.60 -21.31
N VAL A 79 28.07 -23.72 -20.52
CA VAL A 79 27.97 -22.28 -20.68
C VAL A 79 28.74 -21.83 -21.91
N VAL A 80 28.01 -21.36 -22.92
CA VAL A 80 28.60 -20.90 -24.22
C VAL A 80 28.71 -19.39 -24.28
N TRP A 81 28.04 -18.66 -23.43
CA TRP A 81 28.12 -17.20 -23.27
C TRP A 81 27.84 -16.80 -21.83
N GLN A 82 28.42 -15.70 -21.38
CA GLN A 82 28.26 -15.15 -20.04
C GLN A 82 28.49 -13.64 -20.02
N THR A 83 27.83 -12.93 -19.07
CA THR A 83 28.16 -11.53 -18.78
C THR A 83 29.52 -11.39 -18.09
N GLU A 84 30.13 -10.19 -18.20
CA GLU A 84 31.44 -9.90 -17.61
C GLU A 84 31.46 -10.01 -16.07
N ASN A 85 30.34 -9.69 -15.43
CA ASN A 85 30.15 -9.68 -13.97
C ASN A 85 29.71 -11.02 -13.40
N LEU A 86 29.89 -12.14 -14.14
CA LEU A 86 29.51 -13.46 -13.64
C LEU A 86 30.33 -13.81 -12.39
N PRO A 87 29.67 -14.16 -11.25
CA PRO A 87 30.39 -14.58 -10.04
C PRO A 87 31.18 -15.86 -10.25
N ALA A 88 32.39 -15.92 -9.67
CA ALA A 88 33.28 -17.07 -9.80
C ALA A 88 32.70 -18.38 -9.22
N GLU A 89 31.71 -18.27 -8.32
CA GLU A 89 31.03 -19.39 -7.68
C GLU A 89 30.03 -20.10 -8.62
N VAL A 90 29.65 -19.45 -9.73
CA VAL A 90 28.67 -20.00 -10.68
C VAL A 90 29.33 -21.06 -11.56
N PRO A 91 28.82 -22.30 -11.59
CA PRO A 91 29.39 -23.37 -12.42
C PRO A 91 29.28 -23.05 -13.91
N LYS A 92 30.25 -23.54 -14.69
CA LYS A 92 30.26 -23.39 -16.16
C LYS A 92 29.72 -24.61 -16.91
N THR A 93 29.38 -25.68 -16.20
CA THR A 93 28.82 -26.91 -16.77
C THR A 93 27.72 -27.43 -15.86
N TYR A 94 26.59 -27.85 -16.45
CA TYR A 94 25.40 -28.28 -15.76
C TYR A 94 24.96 -29.65 -16.25
N SER A 95 24.68 -30.55 -15.32
CA SER A 95 23.93 -31.78 -15.63
C SER A 95 22.47 -31.45 -15.85
N LEU A 96 21.73 -32.34 -16.49
CA LEU A 96 20.25 -32.18 -16.66
C LEU A 96 19.55 -31.91 -15.33
N THR A 97 19.96 -32.59 -14.26
CA THR A 97 19.43 -32.39 -12.92
C THR A 97 19.73 -30.98 -12.38
N ALA A 98 20.95 -30.49 -12.64
CA ALA A 98 21.34 -29.13 -12.25
C ALA A 98 20.56 -28.08 -13.03
N VAL A 99 20.32 -28.29 -14.34
CA VAL A 99 19.47 -27.38 -15.14
C VAL A 99 18.04 -27.27 -14.56
N VAL A 100 17.46 -28.37 -14.10
CA VAL A 100 16.13 -28.31 -13.44
C VAL A 100 16.20 -27.52 -12.13
N GLN A 101 17.29 -27.56 -11.39
CA GLN A 101 17.48 -26.75 -10.19
C GLN A 101 17.64 -25.26 -10.53
N LEU A 102 18.33 -24.91 -11.64
CA LEU A 102 18.42 -23.54 -12.14
C LEU A 102 17.04 -22.89 -12.31
N THR A 103 16.09 -23.64 -12.84
CA THR A 103 14.75 -23.12 -13.12
C THR A 103 13.90 -22.93 -11.86
N ARG A 104 14.21 -23.67 -10.79
CA ARG A 104 13.40 -23.70 -9.57
C ARG A 104 13.89 -22.86 -8.40
N GLY A 105 15.17 -22.50 -8.36
CA GLY A 105 15.74 -21.96 -7.13
C GLY A 105 16.86 -20.97 -7.33
N TYR A 106 17.97 -21.30 -6.71
CA TYR A 106 19.14 -20.47 -6.58
C TYR A 106 20.39 -21.22 -7.10
N ILE A 107 21.36 -20.46 -7.59
CA ILE A 107 22.72 -20.94 -7.83
C ILE A 107 23.64 -20.15 -6.92
N ALA A 108 24.40 -20.80 -6.05
CA ALA A 108 25.34 -20.15 -5.14
C ALA A 108 24.68 -18.96 -4.39
N ASP A 109 23.43 -19.14 -3.93
CA ASP A 109 22.58 -18.14 -3.26
C ASP A 109 22.06 -17.01 -4.15
N TYR A 110 22.33 -17.02 -5.44
CA TYR A 110 21.75 -16.09 -6.41
C TYR A 110 20.39 -16.61 -6.89
N PRO A 111 19.31 -15.84 -6.80
CA PRO A 111 18.03 -16.21 -7.38
C PRO A 111 18.13 -16.19 -8.91
N THR A 112 17.71 -17.29 -9.57
CA THR A 112 17.88 -17.48 -11.01
C THR A 112 16.54 -17.56 -11.74
N PHE A 113 16.47 -16.94 -12.91
CA PHE A 113 15.26 -16.88 -13.75
C PHE A 113 15.61 -17.33 -15.16
N PRO A 114 15.02 -18.44 -15.63
CA PRO A 114 15.28 -18.96 -16.97
C PRO A 114 14.44 -18.26 -18.03
N ALA A 115 14.99 -18.14 -19.22
CA ALA A 115 14.31 -17.78 -20.44
C ALA A 115 14.75 -18.69 -21.59
N GLU A 116 13.89 -18.87 -22.57
CA GLU A 116 14.19 -19.64 -23.77
C GLU A 116 14.98 -18.78 -24.76
N ASP A 117 16.05 -19.32 -25.32
CA ASP A 117 16.84 -18.75 -26.42
C ASP A 117 16.96 -19.79 -27.54
N GLU A 118 17.09 -19.37 -28.80
CA GLU A 118 17.21 -20.27 -29.94
C GLU A 118 18.43 -21.24 -29.85
N ASN A 119 19.45 -20.84 -29.11
CA ASN A 119 20.70 -21.60 -28.97
C ASN A 119 20.80 -22.37 -27.66
N GLY A 120 19.78 -22.26 -26.75
CA GLY A 120 19.82 -22.95 -25.47
C GLY A 120 18.93 -22.32 -24.41
N LEU A 121 19.35 -22.40 -23.17
CA LEU A 121 18.68 -21.85 -22.00
C LEU A 121 19.44 -20.62 -21.52
N LEU A 122 18.84 -19.45 -21.64
CA LEU A 122 19.35 -18.27 -20.94
C LEU A 122 18.94 -18.36 -19.46
N VAL A 123 19.86 -18.08 -18.57
CA VAL A 123 19.65 -18.01 -17.13
C VAL A 123 20.10 -16.65 -16.64
N LEU A 124 19.15 -15.84 -16.18
CA LEU A 124 19.39 -14.60 -15.47
C LEU A 124 19.59 -14.91 -14.00
N GLY A 125 20.66 -14.45 -13.40
CA GLY A 125 20.92 -14.49 -11.97
C GLY A 125 20.87 -13.09 -11.39
N CYS A 126 19.98 -12.86 -10.43
CA CYS A 126 19.85 -11.57 -9.79
C CYS A 126 20.72 -11.48 -8.53
N ALA A 127 20.98 -10.26 -8.05
CA ALA A 127 21.79 -10.01 -6.86
C ALA A 127 21.32 -10.86 -5.66
N LYS A 128 22.25 -11.27 -4.80
CA LYS A 128 21.90 -11.99 -3.56
C LYS A 128 20.91 -11.16 -2.75
N ASP A 129 19.93 -11.81 -2.17
CA ASP A 129 18.86 -11.19 -1.37
C ASP A 129 17.88 -10.26 -2.13
N SER A 130 17.96 -10.17 -3.47
CA SER A 130 17.01 -9.39 -4.28
C SER A 130 15.64 -10.04 -4.37
N TYR A 131 15.59 -11.35 -4.51
CA TYR A 131 14.35 -12.11 -4.63
C TYR A 131 14.32 -13.31 -3.67
N TRP A 132 13.20 -13.48 -3.02
CA TRP A 132 12.92 -14.70 -2.25
C TRP A 132 12.04 -15.63 -3.08
N LYS A 133 12.65 -16.71 -3.59
CA LYS A 133 11.96 -17.74 -4.35
C LYS A 133 11.45 -18.82 -3.40
N HIS A 134 10.15 -18.91 -3.23
CA HIS A 134 9.52 -19.99 -2.48
C HIS A 134 8.62 -20.77 -3.43
N LEU A 135 9.02 -21.95 -3.77
CA LEU A 135 8.42 -22.98 -4.65
C LEU A 135 7.46 -22.50 -5.78
N TYR A 136 6.64 -21.50 -5.61
CA TYR A 136 5.75 -20.75 -6.52
C TYR A 136 4.77 -19.94 -5.65
N PRO A 137 4.63 -18.64 -5.78
CA PRO A 137 5.34 -17.69 -6.63
C PRO A 137 6.64 -17.13 -6.00
N ALA A 138 7.51 -16.56 -6.83
CA ALA A 138 8.64 -15.75 -6.34
C ALA A 138 8.10 -14.42 -5.79
N TRP A 139 8.52 -14.06 -4.57
CA TRP A 139 8.18 -12.78 -3.95
C TRP A 139 9.38 -11.86 -4.05
N ASP A 140 9.17 -10.67 -4.62
CA ASP A 140 10.20 -9.65 -4.65
C ASP A 140 10.54 -9.19 -3.23
N TYR A 141 11.82 -9.34 -2.83
CA TYR A 141 12.29 -8.89 -1.52
C TYR A 141 12.09 -7.38 -1.32
N GLN A 142 12.31 -6.58 -2.38
CA GLN A 142 12.07 -5.14 -2.32
C GLN A 142 10.60 -4.81 -2.09
N LEU A 143 9.68 -5.61 -2.62
CA LEU A 143 8.26 -5.46 -2.34
C LEU A 143 7.98 -5.63 -0.84
N ILE A 144 8.52 -6.69 -0.23
CA ILE A 144 8.33 -6.97 1.20
C ILE A 144 8.98 -5.87 2.04
N SER A 145 10.23 -5.48 1.74
CA SER A 145 10.95 -4.46 2.51
C SER A 145 10.31 -3.06 2.41
N LYS A 146 9.74 -2.71 1.25
CA LYS A 146 8.99 -1.47 1.05
C LYS A 146 7.57 -1.55 1.63
N ALA A 147 6.94 -2.71 1.69
CA ALA A 147 5.58 -2.87 2.21
C ALA A 147 5.48 -2.46 3.69
N VAL A 148 6.52 -2.70 4.50
CA VAL A 148 6.52 -2.34 5.93
C VAL A 148 6.41 -0.83 6.16
N PRO A 149 7.24 0.05 5.55
CA PRO A 149 7.08 1.50 5.70
C PRO A 149 5.77 2.02 5.11
N TYR A 150 5.28 1.48 3.98
CA TYR A 150 3.98 1.85 3.43
C TYR A 150 2.82 1.45 4.35
N ALA A 151 2.88 0.28 4.98
CA ALA A 151 1.92 -0.12 6.00
C ALA A 151 1.92 0.85 7.19
N GLY A 152 3.10 1.29 7.62
CA GLY A 152 3.24 2.32 8.67
C GLY A 152 2.59 3.65 8.27
N ILE A 153 2.83 4.13 7.05
CA ILE A 153 2.21 5.35 6.51
C ILE A 153 0.69 5.19 6.43
N ALA A 154 0.20 4.05 5.96
CA ALA A 154 -1.23 3.76 5.89
C ALA A 154 -1.88 3.81 7.29
N ILE A 155 -1.25 3.24 8.31
CA ILE A 155 -1.72 3.31 9.69
C ILE A 155 -1.78 4.76 10.18
N LEU A 156 -0.73 5.57 9.94
CA LEU A 156 -0.71 6.97 10.32
C LEU A 156 -1.82 7.79 9.65
N ILE A 157 -2.08 7.57 8.36
CA ILE A 157 -3.19 8.21 7.63
C ILE A 157 -4.52 7.82 8.26
N ASN A 158 -4.73 6.54 8.57
CA ASN A 158 -5.96 6.07 9.19
C ASN A 158 -6.17 6.69 10.59
N VAL A 159 -5.14 6.75 11.40
CA VAL A 159 -5.19 7.42 12.72
C VAL A 159 -5.50 8.90 12.54
N GLY A 160 -4.88 9.58 11.59
CA GLY A 160 -5.15 10.99 11.27
C GLY A 160 -6.62 11.23 10.88
N VAL A 161 -7.19 10.36 10.05
CA VAL A 161 -8.61 10.42 9.66
C VAL A 161 -9.53 10.23 10.87
N ILE A 162 -9.23 9.28 11.75
CA ILE A 162 -10.01 9.05 12.97
C ILE A 162 -9.98 10.29 13.87
N ILE A 163 -8.79 10.86 14.10
CA ILE A 163 -8.62 12.07 14.91
C ILE A 163 -9.40 13.23 14.30
N LEU A 164 -9.31 13.43 12.97
CA LEU A 164 -10.04 14.49 12.27
C LEU A 164 -11.55 14.37 12.47
N ILE A 165 -12.08 13.17 12.33
CA ILE A 165 -13.51 12.90 12.53
C ILE A 165 -13.93 13.16 13.98
N TYR A 166 -13.10 12.73 14.93
CA TYR A 166 -13.32 12.99 16.36
C TYR A 166 -13.40 14.50 16.63
N VAL A 167 -12.42 15.28 16.18
CA VAL A 167 -12.39 16.74 16.35
C VAL A 167 -13.60 17.43 15.72
N ILE A 168 -13.97 17.05 14.48
CA ILE A 168 -15.16 17.62 13.80
C ILE A 168 -16.43 17.31 14.59
N THR A 169 -16.56 16.10 15.11
CA THR A 169 -17.73 15.67 15.89
C THR A 169 -17.80 16.40 17.22
N ASP A 170 -16.68 16.52 17.91
CA ASP A 170 -16.57 17.20 19.21
C ASP A 170 -16.90 18.70 19.08
N MET A 171 -16.36 19.37 18.07
CA MET A 171 -16.71 20.78 17.76
C MET A 171 -18.20 20.98 17.46
N LYS A 172 -18.86 20.01 16.79
CA LYS A 172 -20.31 20.09 16.54
C LYS A 172 -21.11 19.91 17.83
N ILE A 173 -20.68 19.03 18.72
CA ILE A 173 -21.31 18.82 20.02
C ILE A 173 -21.14 20.08 20.88
N LEU A 174 -19.95 20.59 21.03
CA LEU A 174 -19.66 21.80 21.83
C LEU A 174 -20.47 23.01 21.35
N ARG A 175 -20.55 23.24 20.03
CA ARG A 175 -21.38 24.31 19.45
C ARG A 175 -22.88 24.15 19.73
N SER A 176 -23.34 22.92 19.95
CA SER A 176 -24.72 22.64 20.27
C SER A 176 -25.02 22.74 21.78
N VAL A 177 -24.04 22.49 22.63
CA VAL A 177 -24.16 22.52 24.10
C VAL A 177 -24.13 23.95 24.65
N GLY A 178 -23.26 24.82 24.10
CA GLY A 178 -23.09 26.20 24.57
C GLY A 178 -24.40 26.97 24.71
N PRO A 179 -25.23 27.09 23.65
CA PRO A 179 -26.54 27.79 23.75
C PRO A 179 -27.51 27.20 24.76
N ILE A 180 -27.45 25.87 24.97
CA ILE A 180 -28.33 25.19 25.95
C ILE A 180 -27.89 25.54 27.38
N MET A 181 -26.55 25.55 27.61
CA MET A 181 -26.01 25.93 28.91
C MET A 181 -26.35 27.39 29.26
N ASP A 182 -26.18 28.31 28.28
CA ASP A 182 -26.56 29.72 28.43
C ASP A 182 -28.09 29.87 28.69
N GLY A 183 -28.88 29.03 28.03
CA GLY A 183 -30.31 29.00 28.27
C GLY A 183 -30.69 28.57 29.68
N ILE A 184 -30.07 27.51 30.19
CA ILE A 184 -30.30 27.04 31.57
C ILE A 184 -29.86 28.10 32.58
N GLN A 185 -28.71 28.75 32.34
CA GLN A 185 -28.24 29.83 33.23
C GLN A 185 -29.14 31.04 33.20
N ASN A 186 -29.65 31.46 32.06
CA ASN A 186 -30.62 32.54 31.93
C ASN A 186 -31.96 32.19 32.64
N LEU A 187 -32.41 30.94 32.52
CA LEU A 187 -33.58 30.45 33.24
C LEU A 187 -33.40 30.55 34.76
N SER A 188 -32.24 30.19 35.27
CA SER A 188 -31.91 30.29 36.71
C SER A 188 -31.89 31.71 37.21
N MET A 189 -31.68 32.69 36.31
CA MET A 189 -31.71 34.13 36.60
C MET A 189 -33.11 34.77 36.39
N GLY A 190 -34.14 33.98 36.11
CA GLY A 190 -35.49 34.46 35.86
C GLY A 190 -35.72 35.17 34.52
N LYS A 191 -34.81 34.97 33.57
CA LYS A 191 -34.90 35.56 32.23
C LYS A 191 -35.63 34.64 31.28
N GLU A 192 -36.42 35.20 30.38
CA GLU A 192 -37.07 34.41 29.31
C GLU A 192 -36.04 33.80 28.36
N VAL A 193 -36.21 32.52 28.04
CA VAL A 193 -35.32 31.78 27.15
C VAL A 193 -36.09 31.23 25.97
N CYS A 194 -35.68 31.60 24.75
CA CYS A 194 -36.17 31.01 23.53
C CYS A 194 -35.01 30.44 22.72
N GLN A 195 -34.81 29.13 22.79
CA GLN A 195 -33.72 28.44 22.08
C GLN A 195 -34.17 27.88 20.73
N GLN A 196 -33.29 27.98 19.73
CA GLN A 196 -33.56 27.38 18.42
C GLN A 196 -33.53 25.86 18.50
N LYS A 197 -34.63 25.22 18.11
CA LYS A 197 -34.77 23.76 18.02
C LYS A 197 -34.03 23.21 16.81
N LYS A 198 -32.68 23.38 16.72
CA LYS A 198 -31.88 22.88 15.63
C LYS A 198 -30.65 22.16 16.16
N GLY A 199 -30.31 21.01 15.56
CA GLY A 199 -29.09 20.26 15.85
C GLY A 199 -29.29 18.96 16.63
N LEU A 200 -28.18 18.40 17.12
CA LEU A 200 -28.10 17.11 17.82
C LEU A 200 -28.89 17.08 19.13
N LEU A 201 -29.05 18.23 19.78
CA LEU A 201 -29.68 18.37 21.09
C LEU A 201 -31.01 19.13 21.01
N ALA A 202 -31.73 19.05 19.88
CA ALA A 202 -32.99 19.73 19.65
C ALA A 202 -34.08 19.38 20.70
N ASP A 203 -34.07 18.13 21.18
CA ASP A 203 -34.99 17.66 22.19
C ASP A 203 -34.76 18.30 23.56
N ILE A 204 -33.46 18.48 23.93
CA ILE A 204 -33.08 19.15 25.18
C ILE A 204 -33.42 20.64 25.11
N ALA A 205 -33.10 21.30 23.98
CA ALA A 205 -33.50 22.69 23.75
C ALA A 205 -35.04 22.89 23.83
N GLY A 206 -35.77 21.91 23.31
CA GLY A 206 -37.26 21.89 23.43
C GLY A 206 -37.73 21.78 24.88
N SER A 207 -37.07 20.96 25.69
CA SER A 207 -37.40 20.80 27.12
C SER A 207 -37.09 22.05 27.92
N VAL A 208 -35.97 22.74 27.64
CA VAL A 208 -35.60 24.01 28.26
C VAL A 208 -36.62 25.09 27.95
N ASN A 209 -37.04 25.20 26.69
CA ASN A 209 -38.06 26.16 26.28
C ASN A 209 -39.41 25.92 26.98
N ARG A 210 -39.83 24.64 27.08
CA ARG A 210 -41.08 24.28 27.79
C ARG A 210 -41.00 24.61 29.26
N THR A 211 -39.87 24.40 29.92
CA THR A 211 -39.66 24.75 31.33
C THR A 211 -39.76 26.26 31.55
N SER A 212 -39.15 27.04 30.61
CA SER A 212 -39.27 28.52 30.63
C SER A 212 -40.71 29.00 30.56
N GLU A 213 -41.53 28.37 29.71
CA GLU A 213 -42.95 28.72 29.53
C GLU A 213 -43.77 28.39 30.79
N ILE A 214 -43.54 27.23 31.38
CA ILE A 214 -44.21 26.83 32.65
C ILE A 214 -43.87 27.78 33.81
N LEU A 215 -42.60 28.18 33.94
CA LEU A 215 -42.18 29.13 34.98
C LEU A 215 -42.86 30.47 34.79
N ARG A 216 -42.98 30.97 33.58
CA ARG A 216 -43.66 32.22 33.25
C ARG A 216 -45.17 32.19 33.61
N GLU A 217 -45.84 31.09 33.29
CA GLU A 217 -47.26 30.91 33.64
C GLU A 217 -47.47 30.93 35.16
N LYS A 218 -46.57 30.28 35.92
CA LYS A 218 -46.63 30.28 37.39
C LYS A 218 -46.40 31.67 38.00
N GLU A 219 -45.42 32.42 37.47
CA GLU A 219 -45.16 33.79 37.92
C GLU A 219 -46.35 34.75 37.65
N CYS A 220 -46.99 34.61 36.49
CA CYS A 220 -48.19 35.37 36.16
C CYS A 220 -49.42 34.99 37.04
N GLY A 221 -49.45 33.69 37.44
CA GLY A 221 -50.51 33.21 38.32
C GLY A 221 -50.35 33.63 39.79
N LEU A 222 -49.14 33.91 40.25
CA LEU A 222 -48.85 34.38 41.61
C LEU A 222 -49.02 35.90 41.80
N LYS A 223 -49.13 36.66 40.71
CA LYS A 223 -49.35 38.12 40.72
C LYS A 223 -50.80 38.52 40.61
N LYS A 224 -51.76 37.60 40.61
CA LYS A 224 -53.20 37.80 40.75
C LYS A 224 -53.63 37.44 42.16
#